data_f97b2bebd7f434d9442f915494d15b01
#
_entry.id   f97b2bebd7f434d9442f915494d15b01
#
_cell.length_a   1.000
_cell.length_b   1.000
_cell.length_c   1.000
_cell.angle_alpha   90.00
_cell.angle_beta   90.00
_cell.angle_gamma   90.00
#
_symmetry.space_group_name_H-M   'P 1'
#
loop_
_entity.id
_entity.type
_entity.pdbx_description
1 polymer ?
#
loop_
_entity_poly.entity_id
_entity_poly.type
_entity_poly.pdbx_seq_one_letter_code
_entity_poly.pdbx_strand_id
1 'polypeptide(L)'
;MKLATFSPLPNGTPRPGLVLDGGRILDIPAALGASEETATMLGVIRGGESMRSRLIALASKAGDALALADVKLHAPIPRPTKNVFCVGWNYLEHFEEGAKKLHDDRKLPDHPVFFSKVPTTVNGPFDPVPFDAAISTSMDWEVELGVIIGTAGKNIAEADAMRHVWGYTVVNDVSWRDLQRQHGNQWHKGKSLDGTCPMGPWIVTADAFDPADVRVTCRVNGQTKQDSRTKYMYFKIPRIIAELSAGMTLEPGDVISTGTPAGVGYARTPPEFLRPGDLLETEVEGIGTLRNSIG
;
A
#
# COMPACT_ATOMS: atom_id res chain seq x y z
N MET A 1 -5.81 15.94 0.37
CA MET A 1 -6.23 15.65 1.77
C MET A 1 -5.58 14.37 2.24
N LYS A 2 -5.55 14.13 3.58
CA LYS A 2 -5.11 12.83 4.16
C LYS A 2 -6.29 12.16 4.85
N LEU A 3 -6.57 10.90 4.50
CA LEU A 3 -7.69 10.13 5.02
C LEU A 3 -7.19 8.85 5.68
N ALA A 4 -7.55 8.62 6.94
CA ALA A 4 -7.13 7.46 7.70
C ALA A 4 -8.34 6.65 8.21
N THR A 5 -8.16 5.37 8.42
CA THR A 5 -9.06 4.58 9.26
C THR A 5 -8.46 4.54 10.65
N PHE A 6 -9.23 4.95 11.64
CA PHE A 6 -8.79 5.04 13.02
C PHE A 6 -9.83 4.51 14.01
N SER A 7 -9.39 4.20 15.19
CA SER A 7 -10.27 3.96 16.36
C SER A 7 -9.79 4.77 17.56
N PRO A 8 -10.69 5.41 18.33
CA PRO A 8 -10.33 6.01 19.62
C PRO A 8 -9.80 4.95 20.57
N LEU A 9 -8.79 5.30 21.36
CA LEU A 9 -8.30 4.45 22.43
C LEU A 9 -9.23 4.52 23.64
N PRO A 10 -9.31 3.43 24.48
CA PRO A 10 -8.60 2.16 24.30
C PRO A 10 -9.30 1.15 23.38
N ASN A 11 -10.63 1.22 23.15
CA ASN A 11 -11.42 0.14 22.54
C ASN A 11 -12.46 0.65 21.54
N GLY A 12 -12.15 1.70 20.79
CA GLY A 12 -13.08 2.26 19.81
C GLY A 12 -13.24 1.39 18.56
N THR A 13 -14.38 1.54 17.87
CA THR A 13 -14.63 0.90 16.57
C THR A 13 -13.88 1.63 15.46
N PRO A 14 -13.22 0.91 14.52
CA PRO A 14 -12.57 1.51 13.37
C PRO A 14 -13.56 2.28 12.48
N ARG A 15 -13.18 3.50 12.08
CA ARG A 15 -13.96 4.37 11.21
C ARG A 15 -13.10 5.37 10.47
N PRO A 16 -13.58 5.95 9.35
CA PRO A 16 -12.79 6.89 8.57
C PRO A 16 -12.65 8.23 9.28
N GLY A 17 -11.48 8.84 9.12
CA GLY A 17 -11.14 10.15 9.65
C GLY A 17 -10.40 11.00 8.63
N LEU A 18 -10.60 12.31 8.72
CA LEU A 18 -9.87 13.32 7.98
C LEU A 18 -8.71 13.83 8.85
N VAL A 19 -7.48 13.53 8.42
CA VAL A 19 -6.27 13.99 9.13
C VAL A 19 -6.03 15.46 8.82
N LEU A 20 -5.86 16.25 9.87
CA LEU A 20 -5.61 17.69 9.83
C LEU A 20 -4.17 18.01 10.23
N ASP A 21 -3.78 19.23 9.93
CA ASP A 21 -2.52 19.78 10.44
C ASP A 21 -2.49 19.82 11.97
N GLY A 22 -1.27 19.80 12.54
CA GLY A 22 -1.08 19.81 13.98
C GLY A 22 -1.38 18.48 14.67
N GLY A 23 -1.32 17.36 13.94
CA GLY A 23 -1.45 16.03 14.54
C GLY A 23 -2.87 15.72 15.04
N ARG A 24 -3.88 16.16 14.31
CA ARG A 24 -5.31 15.96 14.67
C ARG A 24 -6.03 15.14 13.61
N ILE A 25 -7.16 14.52 14.01
CA ILE A 25 -8.04 13.74 13.13
C ILE A 25 -9.50 14.04 13.42
N LEU A 26 -10.27 14.35 12.39
CA LEU A 26 -11.71 14.52 12.46
C LEU A 26 -12.41 13.20 12.20
N ASP A 27 -13.38 12.87 13.02
CA ASP A 27 -14.28 11.73 12.86
C ASP A 27 -15.30 12.03 11.76
N ILE A 28 -15.17 11.38 10.59
CA ILE A 28 -16.05 11.64 9.44
C ILE A 28 -17.51 11.27 9.72
N PRO A 29 -17.83 10.07 10.25
CA PRO A 29 -19.21 9.75 10.67
C PRO A 29 -19.81 10.72 11.67
N ALA A 30 -19.05 11.16 12.67
CA ALA A 30 -19.52 12.11 13.67
C ALA A 30 -19.83 13.49 13.04
N ALA A 31 -18.98 13.94 12.13
CA ALA A 31 -19.08 15.28 11.52
C ALA A 31 -20.09 15.37 10.37
N LEU A 32 -20.25 14.30 9.57
CA LEU A 32 -21.11 14.29 8.38
C LEU A 32 -22.42 13.51 8.56
N GLY A 33 -22.64 12.87 9.71
CA GLY A 33 -23.71 11.94 9.98
C GLY A 33 -23.34 10.50 9.61
N ALA A 34 -23.73 9.55 10.46
CA ALA A 34 -23.50 8.12 10.24
C ALA A 34 -24.40 7.62 9.08
N SER A 35 -23.77 7.01 8.07
CA SER A 35 -24.43 6.43 6.89
C SER A 35 -23.53 5.35 6.30
N GLU A 36 -24.00 4.58 5.33
CA GLU A 36 -23.15 3.62 4.58
C GLU A 36 -21.95 4.31 3.92
N GLU A 37 -22.13 5.54 3.42
CA GLU A 37 -21.04 6.32 2.80
C GLU A 37 -19.98 6.78 3.80
N THR A 38 -20.34 7.02 5.05
CA THR A 38 -19.41 7.55 6.07
C THR A 38 -18.91 6.48 7.03
N ALA A 39 -19.52 5.29 7.07
CA ALA A 39 -19.19 4.24 8.03
C ALA A 39 -17.82 3.60 7.81
N THR A 40 -17.36 3.57 6.55
CA THR A 40 -16.08 2.93 6.18
C THR A 40 -15.31 3.77 5.17
N MET A 41 -13.98 3.55 5.08
CA MET A 41 -13.17 4.20 4.04
C MET A 41 -13.65 3.84 2.63
N LEU A 42 -14.09 2.61 2.42
CA LEU A 42 -14.69 2.20 1.14
C LEU A 42 -15.96 2.99 0.81
N GLY A 43 -16.81 3.27 1.80
CA GLY A 43 -17.96 4.14 1.64
C GLY A 43 -17.56 5.56 1.24
N VAL A 44 -16.58 6.12 1.93
CA VAL A 44 -16.01 7.45 1.63
C VAL A 44 -15.48 7.51 0.18
N ILE A 45 -14.72 6.52 -0.26
CA ILE A 45 -14.17 6.46 -1.62
C ILE A 45 -15.30 6.33 -2.66
N ARG A 46 -16.29 5.47 -2.42
CA ARG A 46 -17.46 5.27 -3.29
C ARG A 46 -18.33 6.51 -3.44
N GLY A 47 -18.34 7.39 -2.43
CA GLY A 47 -19.01 8.69 -2.49
C GLY A 47 -18.42 9.67 -3.51
N GLY A 48 -17.25 9.37 -4.07
CA GLY A 48 -16.63 10.06 -5.20
C GLY A 48 -16.48 11.56 -4.98
N GLU A 49 -16.69 12.35 -6.02
CA GLU A 49 -16.49 13.82 -5.99
C GLU A 49 -17.45 14.54 -5.03
N SER A 50 -18.67 14.02 -4.84
CA SER A 50 -19.62 14.56 -3.85
C SER A 50 -19.07 14.46 -2.44
N MET A 51 -18.57 13.29 -2.06
CA MET A 51 -17.94 13.08 -0.74
C MET A 51 -16.67 13.92 -0.61
N ARG A 52 -15.84 13.99 -1.63
CA ARG A 52 -14.65 14.83 -1.65
C ARG A 52 -14.94 16.29 -1.36
N SER A 53 -15.97 16.86 -2.02
CA SER A 53 -16.42 18.23 -1.77
C SER A 53 -16.88 18.45 -0.32
N ARG A 54 -17.61 17.48 0.25
CA ARG A 54 -18.02 17.50 1.67
C ARG A 54 -16.82 17.47 2.61
N LEU A 55 -15.81 16.67 2.32
CA LEU A 55 -14.58 16.56 3.12
C LEU A 55 -13.73 17.85 3.05
N ILE A 56 -13.66 18.52 1.90
CA ILE A 56 -13.00 19.82 1.76
C ILE A 56 -13.69 20.87 2.62
N ALA A 57 -15.02 20.91 2.56
CA ALA A 57 -15.81 21.83 3.40
C ALA A 57 -15.67 21.51 4.90
N LEU A 58 -15.51 20.23 5.26
CA LEU A 58 -15.30 19.79 6.64
C LEU A 58 -13.92 20.24 7.16
N ALA A 59 -12.88 20.14 6.35
CA ALA A 59 -11.51 20.54 6.73
C ALA A 59 -11.42 22.00 7.17
N SER A 60 -12.27 22.89 6.57
CA SER A 60 -12.31 24.31 6.92
C SER A 60 -13.04 24.62 8.25
N LYS A 61 -13.82 23.65 8.79
CA LYS A 61 -14.65 23.81 10.00
C LYS A 61 -14.11 23.06 11.21
N ALA A 62 -12.84 22.68 11.22
CA ALA A 62 -12.21 21.79 12.19
C ALA A 62 -12.40 22.21 13.67
N GLY A 63 -13.52 21.78 14.29
CA GLY A 63 -13.85 22.02 15.72
C GLY A 63 -13.41 20.86 16.62
N ASP A 64 -14.10 19.73 16.54
CA ASP A 64 -13.99 18.62 17.49
C ASP A 64 -13.03 17.50 17.00
N ALA A 65 -11.81 17.87 16.61
CA ALA A 65 -10.80 16.91 16.17
C ALA A 65 -10.07 16.28 17.38
N LEU A 66 -9.90 14.96 17.33
CA LEU A 66 -9.10 14.19 18.30
C LEU A 66 -7.60 14.38 18.00
N ALA A 67 -6.74 14.24 19.03
CA ALA A 67 -5.32 14.15 18.78
C ALA A 67 -4.96 12.78 18.16
N LEU A 68 -4.06 12.76 17.17
CA LEU A 68 -3.58 11.48 16.59
C LEU A 68 -2.91 10.58 17.64
N ALA A 69 -2.38 11.15 18.72
CA ALA A 69 -1.82 10.40 19.85
C ALA A 69 -2.88 9.62 20.65
N ASP A 70 -4.14 10.04 20.60
CA ASP A 70 -5.25 9.44 21.36
C ASP A 70 -6.05 8.42 20.55
N VAL A 71 -5.56 8.06 19.35
CA VAL A 71 -6.21 7.11 18.46
C VAL A 71 -5.26 6.02 18.00
N LYS A 72 -5.80 4.84 17.70
CA LYS A 72 -5.10 3.81 16.93
C LYS A 72 -5.37 4.01 15.45
N LEU A 73 -4.32 4.11 14.64
CA LEU A 73 -4.44 4.06 13.19
C LEU A 73 -4.45 2.61 12.71
N HIS A 74 -5.34 2.33 11.78
CA HIS A 74 -5.45 1.06 11.07
C HIS A 74 -5.00 1.24 9.62
N ALA A 75 -4.85 0.14 8.86
CA ALA A 75 -4.75 0.27 7.41
C ALA A 75 -5.90 1.12 6.87
N PRO A 76 -5.67 2.05 5.93
CA PRO A 76 -6.73 2.93 5.43
C PRO A 76 -7.93 2.15 4.88
N ILE A 77 -7.67 1.02 4.21
CA ILE A 77 -8.67 0.03 3.78
C ILE A 77 -8.33 -1.30 4.46
N PRO A 78 -8.82 -1.54 5.71
CA PRO A 78 -8.41 -2.73 6.47
C PRO A 78 -8.83 -4.06 5.83
N ARG A 79 -9.85 -4.01 4.99
CA ARG A 79 -10.39 -5.19 4.31
C ARG A 79 -10.83 -4.79 2.89
N PRO A 80 -9.92 -4.81 1.91
CA PRO A 80 -10.28 -4.60 0.51
C PRO A 80 -11.33 -5.62 0.04
N THR A 81 -12.21 -5.21 -0.86
CA THR A 81 -13.26 -6.11 -1.41
C THR A 81 -12.69 -7.13 -2.38
N LYS A 82 -11.59 -6.78 -3.05
CA LYS A 82 -10.81 -7.66 -3.91
C LYS A 82 -9.42 -7.88 -3.32
N ASN A 83 -8.66 -8.79 -3.89
CA ASN A 83 -7.23 -8.90 -3.58
C ASN A 83 -6.52 -7.57 -3.89
N VAL A 84 -5.47 -7.26 -3.14
CA VAL A 84 -4.52 -6.21 -3.51
C VAL A 84 -3.83 -6.67 -4.79
N PHE A 85 -3.98 -5.93 -5.87
CA PHE A 85 -3.27 -6.17 -7.12
C PHE A 85 -1.83 -5.71 -6.98
N CYS A 86 -0.88 -6.51 -7.44
CA CYS A 86 0.53 -6.20 -7.30
C CYS A 86 1.25 -6.32 -8.65
N VAL A 87 2.30 -5.51 -8.82
CA VAL A 87 3.12 -5.51 -10.04
C VAL A 87 4.53 -5.99 -9.71
N GLY A 88 4.92 -7.13 -10.28
CA GLY A 88 6.26 -7.68 -10.13
C GLY A 88 7.26 -7.04 -11.11
N TRP A 89 8.53 -6.97 -10.68
CA TRP A 89 9.68 -6.52 -11.49
C TRP A 89 9.50 -5.15 -12.14
N ASN A 90 8.87 -4.22 -11.44
CA ASN A 90 8.53 -2.90 -11.98
C ASN A 90 9.63 -1.83 -11.79
N TYR A 91 10.82 -2.24 -11.40
CA TYR A 91 12.03 -1.40 -11.38
C TYR A 91 13.16 -2.17 -12.06
N LEU A 92 13.84 -1.54 -13.02
CA LEU A 92 14.90 -2.20 -13.80
C LEU A 92 15.98 -2.78 -12.89
N GLU A 93 16.46 -2.00 -11.94
CA GLU A 93 17.51 -2.44 -10.99
C GLU A 93 17.06 -3.64 -10.14
N HIS A 94 15.79 -3.68 -9.74
CA HIS A 94 15.23 -4.83 -9.00
C HIS A 94 15.15 -6.09 -9.89
N PHE A 95 14.75 -5.92 -11.15
CA PHE A 95 14.76 -7.02 -12.11
C PHE A 95 16.17 -7.58 -12.30
N GLU A 96 17.18 -6.71 -12.50
CA GLU A 96 18.57 -7.07 -12.72
C GLU A 96 19.21 -7.75 -11.49
N GLU A 97 18.96 -7.25 -10.25
CA GLU A 97 19.46 -7.91 -9.04
C GLU A 97 18.88 -9.32 -8.88
N GLY A 98 17.59 -9.50 -9.18
CA GLY A 98 16.90 -10.78 -9.15
C GLY A 98 17.44 -11.77 -10.20
N ALA A 99 17.60 -11.31 -11.44
CA ALA A 99 18.13 -12.10 -12.54
C ALA A 99 19.57 -12.57 -12.23
N LYS A 100 20.43 -11.65 -11.77
CA LYS A 100 21.81 -11.97 -11.35
C LYS A 100 21.86 -13.00 -10.22
N LYS A 101 21.00 -12.85 -9.22
CA LYS A 101 20.93 -13.78 -8.07
C LYS A 101 20.50 -15.18 -8.45
N LEU A 102 19.61 -15.30 -9.44
CA LEU A 102 19.05 -16.57 -9.88
C LEU A 102 19.83 -17.19 -11.05
N HIS A 103 20.89 -16.52 -11.53
CA HIS A 103 21.62 -16.91 -12.75
C HIS A 103 20.67 -17.15 -13.95
N ASP A 104 19.74 -16.22 -14.14
CA ASP A 104 18.62 -16.35 -15.07
C ASP A 104 18.77 -15.30 -16.18
N ASP A 105 18.82 -15.76 -17.45
CA ASP A 105 18.92 -14.91 -18.65
C ASP A 105 17.57 -14.38 -19.12
N ARG A 106 16.57 -14.28 -18.21
CA ARG A 106 15.25 -13.75 -18.52
C ARG A 106 15.35 -12.33 -19.08
N LYS A 107 14.46 -12.02 -20.01
CA LYS A 107 14.29 -10.67 -20.53
C LYS A 107 13.26 -9.91 -19.70
N LEU A 108 13.40 -8.58 -19.67
CA LEU A 108 12.35 -7.71 -19.15
C LEU A 108 11.02 -8.03 -19.84
N PRO A 109 9.93 -8.12 -19.10
CA PRO A 109 8.62 -8.36 -19.70
C PRO A 109 8.15 -7.16 -20.50
N ASP A 110 7.45 -7.42 -21.62
CA ASP A 110 6.82 -6.39 -22.46
C ASP A 110 5.51 -5.85 -21.83
N HIS A 111 4.95 -6.58 -20.85
CA HIS A 111 3.73 -6.26 -20.12
C HIS A 111 3.94 -6.38 -18.61
N PRO A 112 3.21 -5.58 -17.78
CA PRO A 112 3.29 -5.69 -16.33
C PRO A 112 3.00 -7.11 -15.85
N VAL A 113 3.82 -7.61 -14.95
CA VAL A 113 3.64 -8.93 -14.33
C VAL A 113 2.70 -8.79 -13.14
N PHE A 114 1.46 -9.18 -13.31
CA PHE A 114 0.46 -9.07 -12.25
C PHE A 114 0.43 -10.32 -11.36
N PHE A 115 0.34 -10.08 -10.06
CA PHE A 115 0.00 -11.06 -9.03
C PHE A 115 -0.88 -10.39 -7.97
N SER A 116 -1.23 -11.09 -6.91
CA SER A 116 -2.09 -10.50 -5.88
C SER A 116 -1.78 -10.99 -4.48
N LYS A 117 -2.19 -10.18 -3.49
CA LYS A 117 -2.25 -10.54 -2.06
C LYS A 117 -3.71 -10.58 -1.64
N VAL A 118 -4.08 -11.63 -0.87
CA VAL A 118 -5.46 -11.76 -0.37
C VAL A 118 -5.78 -10.68 0.68
N PRO A 119 -7.08 -10.32 0.88
CA PRO A 119 -7.46 -9.25 1.82
C PRO A 119 -7.03 -9.47 3.27
N THR A 120 -6.80 -10.73 3.70
CA THR A 120 -6.34 -11.05 5.06
C THR A 120 -4.88 -10.68 5.29
N THR A 121 -4.11 -10.40 4.23
CA THR A 121 -2.73 -9.92 4.36
C THR A 121 -2.64 -8.50 4.87
N VAL A 122 -3.67 -7.67 4.64
CA VAL A 122 -3.64 -6.25 5.01
C VAL A 122 -3.45 -6.09 6.50
N ASN A 123 -2.45 -5.29 6.88
CA ASN A 123 -2.06 -5.00 8.24
C ASN A 123 -1.97 -3.48 8.47
N GLY A 124 -2.09 -3.05 9.71
CA GLY A 124 -2.03 -1.64 10.07
C GLY A 124 -0.62 -1.05 9.95
N PRO A 125 -0.52 0.30 9.90
CA PRO A 125 0.75 0.99 9.72
C PRO A 125 1.74 0.79 10.86
N PHE A 126 1.25 0.41 12.04
CA PHE A 126 2.03 0.24 13.28
C PHE A 126 1.76 -1.09 13.98
N ASP A 127 0.99 -1.99 13.36
CA ASP A 127 0.72 -3.31 13.90
C ASP A 127 1.91 -4.27 13.62
N PRO A 128 2.16 -5.27 14.47
CA PRO A 128 3.20 -6.26 14.22
C PRO A 128 2.93 -7.03 12.91
N VAL A 129 3.99 -7.34 12.15
CA VAL A 129 3.91 -8.31 11.05
C VAL A 129 4.15 -9.70 11.61
N PRO A 130 3.20 -10.64 11.47
CA PRO A 130 3.32 -11.97 12.04
C PRO A 130 4.48 -12.76 11.41
N PHE A 131 5.25 -13.45 12.25
CA PHE A 131 6.34 -14.33 11.86
C PHE A 131 6.11 -15.74 12.41
N ASP A 132 6.12 -16.74 11.54
CA ASP A 132 6.02 -18.14 11.94
C ASP A 132 7.18 -18.95 11.33
N ALA A 133 8.17 -19.28 12.15
CA ALA A 133 9.34 -20.04 11.74
C ALA A 133 8.98 -21.48 11.31
N ALA A 134 7.85 -22.03 11.72
CA ALA A 134 7.41 -23.35 11.29
C ALA A 134 6.93 -23.34 9.82
N ILE A 135 6.50 -22.17 9.31
CA ILE A 135 6.08 -21.99 7.93
C ILE A 135 7.29 -21.68 7.05
N SER A 136 8.10 -20.67 7.44
CA SER A 136 9.28 -20.24 6.70
C SER A 136 10.18 -19.32 7.55
N THR A 137 11.44 -19.20 7.16
CA THR A 137 12.38 -18.23 7.72
C THR A 137 12.91 -17.25 6.67
N SER A 138 12.30 -17.20 5.49
CA SER A 138 12.74 -16.38 4.35
C SER A 138 11.86 -15.15 4.13
N MET A 139 11.44 -14.48 5.24
CA MET A 139 10.64 -13.26 5.20
C MET A 139 11.48 -12.07 4.74
N ASP A 140 11.00 -11.34 3.74
CA ASP A 140 11.71 -10.24 3.08
C ASP A 140 10.79 -9.01 2.95
N TRP A 141 11.38 -7.84 2.77
CA TRP A 141 10.75 -6.53 2.67
C TRP A 141 10.67 -6.04 1.23
N GLU A 142 9.63 -5.27 0.92
CA GLU A 142 9.42 -4.60 -0.37
C GLU A 142 8.64 -3.30 -0.17
N VAL A 143 9.34 -2.13 -0.16
CA VAL A 143 8.65 -0.82 -0.15
C VAL A 143 8.00 -0.55 -1.49
N GLU A 144 6.74 -0.13 -1.46
CA GLU A 144 5.97 0.17 -2.67
C GLU A 144 5.07 1.39 -2.49
N LEU A 145 4.81 2.11 -3.58
CA LEU A 145 3.71 3.06 -3.67
C LEU A 145 2.41 2.28 -3.93
N GLY A 146 1.41 2.48 -3.10
CA GLY A 146 0.05 1.96 -3.31
C GLY A 146 -0.83 2.98 -4.02
N VAL A 147 -1.55 2.56 -5.03
CA VAL A 147 -2.55 3.35 -5.77
C VAL A 147 -3.94 2.89 -5.39
N ILE A 148 -4.83 3.80 -5.04
CA ILE A 148 -6.22 3.51 -4.69
C ILE A 148 -7.13 3.98 -5.83
N ILE A 149 -7.93 3.08 -6.37
CA ILE A 149 -8.92 3.40 -7.40
C ILE A 149 -10.14 4.11 -6.76
N GLY A 150 -10.61 5.17 -7.40
CA GLY A 150 -11.75 5.95 -6.94
C GLY A 150 -12.95 5.91 -7.88
N THR A 151 -12.69 5.78 -9.17
CA THR A 151 -13.74 5.71 -10.20
C THR A 151 -13.67 4.37 -10.91
N ALA A 152 -14.81 3.67 -10.96
CA ALA A 152 -14.87 2.38 -11.64
C ALA A 152 -14.55 2.50 -13.13
N GLY A 153 -13.92 1.47 -13.69
CA GLY A 153 -13.64 1.43 -15.12
C GLY A 153 -13.20 0.05 -15.60
N LYS A 154 -13.42 -0.21 -16.87
CA LYS A 154 -12.97 -1.39 -17.60
C LYS A 154 -12.45 -0.95 -18.96
N ASN A 155 -11.36 -1.55 -19.43
CA ASN A 155 -10.70 -1.14 -20.67
C ASN A 155 -10.31 0.36 -20.67
N ILE A 156 -9.75 0.82 -19.55
CA ILE A 156 -9.36 2.22 -19.34
C ILE A 156 -8.19 2.54 -20.28
N ALA A 157 -8.34 3.58 -21.09
CA ALA A 157 -7.24 4.06 -21.91
C ALA A 157 -6.12 4.64 -21.03
N GLU A 158 -4.86 4.42 -21.40
CA GLU A 158 -3.71 4.91 -20.63
C GLU A 158 -3.76 6.43 -20.39
N ALA A 159 -4.20 7.20 -21.37
CA ALA A 159 -4.36 8.66 -21.28
C ALA A 159 -5.42 9.10 -20.23
N ASP A 160 -6.39 8.24 -19.91
CA ASP A 160 -7.46 8.54 -18.96
C ASP A 160 -7.23 7.90 -17.58
N ALA A 161 -6.23 7.04 -17.45
CA ALA A 161 -6.00 6.20 -16.28
C ALA A 161 -5.94 6.97 -14.96
N MET A 162 -5.26 8.12 -14.94
CA MET A 162 -5.10 8.92 -13.73
C MET A 162 -6.40 9.54 -13.21
N ARG A 163 -7.45 9.65 -14.04
CA ARG A 163 -8.79 10.12 -13.64
C ARG A 163 -9.52 9.10 -12.76
N HIS A 164 -9.07 7.84 -12.79
CA HIS A 164 -9.63 6.77 -11.98
C HIS A 164 -8.98 6.66 -10.60
N VAL A 165 -7.91 7.41 -10.33
CA VAL A 165 -7.16 7.34 -9.07
C VAL A 165 -7.80 8.24 -8.01
N TRP A 166 -8.14 7.66 -6.85
CA TRP A 166 -8.57 8.39 -5.65
C TRP A 166 -7.40 9.01 -4.90
N GLY A 167 -6.32 8.26 -4.76
CA GLY A 167 -5.15 8.67 -4.00
C GLY A 167 -4.11 7.58 -3.85
N TYR A 168 -3.19 7.81 -2.93
CA TYR A 168 -1.98 7.01 -2.75
C TYR A 168 -1.73 6.69 -1.28
N THR A 169 -1.08 5.57 -1.04
CA THR A 169 -0.69 5.12 0.30
C THR A 169 0.67 4.42 0.26
N VAL A 170 1.26 4.16 1.42
CA VAL A 170 2.46 3.31 1.51
C VAL A 170 2.03 1.86 1.65
N VAL A 171 2.73 0.96 0.98
CA VAL A 171 2.56 -0.49 1.11
C VAL A 171 3.94 -1.13 1.36
N ASN A 172 3.99 -2.16 2.20
CA ASN A 172 5.10 -3.11 2.18
C ASN A 172 4.57 -4.47 1.71
N ASP A 173 5.06 -4.94 0.56
CA ASP A 173 4.71 -6.25 0.02
C ASP A 173 5.62 -7.32 0.64
N VAL A 174 5.46 -7.54 1.96
CA VAL A 174 6.24 -8.54 2.69
C VAL A 174 6.09 -9.90 2.02
N SER A 175 7.24 -10.55 1.77
CA SER A 175 7.35 -11.72 0.90
C SER A 175 8.05 -12.87 1.59
N TRP A 176 7.52 -14.07 1.43
CA TRP A 176 8.16 -15.30 1.89
C TRP A 176 8.82 -15.98 0.68
N ARG A 177 10.14 -15.80 0.53
CA ARG A 177 10.87 -16.07 -0.73
C ARG A 177 10.95 -17.52 -1.15
N ASP A 178 11.03 -18.42 -0.19
CA ASP A 178 10.97 -19.88 -0.45
C ASP A 178 9.58 -20.29 -0.93
N LEU A 179 8.51 -19.80 -0.27
CA LEU A 179 7.14 -20.10 -0.66
C LEU A 179 6.77 -19.56 -2.04
N GLN A 180 7.35 -18.43 -2.48
CA GLN A 180 7.16 -17.93 -3.84
C GLN A 180 7.61 -18.94 -4.91
N ARG A 181 8.56 -19.83 -4.59
CA ARG A 181 9.18 -20.77 -5.55
C ARG A 181 8.64 -22.18 -5.41
N GLN A 182 8.27 -22.61 -4.20
CA GLN A 182 7.82 -23.97 -3.92
C GLN A 182 6.56 -24.38 -4.67
N HIS A 183 5.70 -23.42 -5.00
CA HIS A 183 4.39 -23.67 -5.63
C HIS A 183 4.41 -23.42 -7.14
N GLY A 184 5.35 -24.02 -7.89
CA GLY A 184 5.43 -23.91 -9.35
C GLY A 184 5.70 -22.50 -9.85
N ASN A 185 6.45 -21.71 -9.08
CA ASN A 185 6.72 -20.29 -9.35
C ASN A 185 5.47 -19.39 -9.38
N GLN A 186 4.34 -19.86 -8.85
CA GLN A 186 3.18 -19.01 -8.57
C GLN A 186 3.40 -18.26 -7.26
N TRP A 187 3.51 -16.93 -7.31
CA TRP A 187 3.95 -16.12 -6.16
C TRP A 187 2.92 -16.04 -5.04
N HIS A 188 1.66 -16.31 -5.38
CA HIS A 188 0.51 -16.11 -4.51
C HIS A 188 0.73 -16.60 -3.08
N LYS A 189 1.22 -17.84 -2.88
CA LYS A 189 1.41 -18.41 -1.54
C LYS A 189 2.49 -17.65 -0.74
N GLY A 190 3.61 -17.28 -1.37
CA GLY A 190 4.68 -16.50 -0.73
C GLY A 190 4.34 -15.02 -0.50
N LYS A 191 3.24 -14.54 -1.07
CA LYS A 191 2.75 -13.15 -0.98
C LYS A 191 1.48 -13.00 -0.14
N SER A 192 0.84 -14.11 0.29
CA SER A 192 -0.51 -14.07 0.85
C SER A 192 -0.64 -14.72 2.24
N LEU A 193 0.40 -14.66 3.08
CA LEU A 193 0.23 -14.99 4.49
C LEU A 193 -0.44 -13.83 5.23
N ASP A 194 -1.25 -14.14 6.23
CA ASP A 194 -2.02 -13.16 6.99
C ASP A 194 -1.13 -12.08 7.61
N GLY A 195 -1.57 -10.82 7.56
CA GLY A 195 -0.87 -9.69 8.17
C GLY A 195 0.43 -9.26 7.47
N THR A 196 0.74 -9.77 6.26
CA THR A 196 2.00 -9.50 5.55
C THR A 196 1.90 -8.42 4.46
N CYS A 197 0.95 -7.49 4.61
CA CYS A 197 0.80 -6.32 3.76
C CYS A 197 0.52 -5.07 4.61
N PRO A 198 1.51 -4.60 5.40
CA PRO A 198 1.39 -3.30 6.07
C PRO A 198 1.00 -2.21 5.08
N MET A 199 -0.01 -1.40 5.43
CA MET A 199 -0.57 -0.36 4.56
C MET A 199 -0.91 0.89 5.36
N GLY A 200 -0.65 2.06 4.81
CA GLY A 200 -1.00 3.34 5.43
C GLY A 200 0.13 4.38 5.41
N PRO A 201 0.25 5.25 6.43
CA PRO A 201 -0.64 5.40 7.59
C PRO A 201 -2.01 5.98 7.21
N TRP A 202 -2.15 6.57 6.03
CA TRP A 202 -3.33 7.17 5.44
C TRP A 202 -3.31 7.10 3.91
N ILE A 203 -4.39 7.48 3.29
CA ILE A 203 -4.47 7.78 1.86
C ILE A 203 -4.26 9.30 1.70
N VAL A 204 -3.33 9.70 0.84
CA VAL A 204 -3.23 11.09 0.34
C VAL A 204 -3.98 11.15 -0.97
N THR A 205 -4.94 12.07 -1.07
CA THR A 205 -5.79 12.19 -2.29
C THR A 205 -4.98 12.64 -3.50
N ALA A 206 -5.40 12.23 -4.69
CA ALA A 206 -4.64 12.42 -5.94
C ALA A 206 -4.37 13.91 -6.27
N ASP A 207 -5.24 14.84 -5.83
CA ASP A 207 -5.03 16.29 -5.99
C ASP A 207 -3.95 16.86 -5.07
N ALA A 208 -3.58 16.15 -4.02
CA ALA A 208 -2.61 16.58 -3.02
C ALA A 208 -1.26 15.84 -3.10
N PHE A 209 -1.06 15.02 -4.14
CA PHE A 209 0.14 14.21 -4.28
C PHE A 209 0.49 13.96 -5.75
N ASP A 210 1.71 14.28 -6.14
CA ASP A 210 2.25 13.93 -7.45
C ASP A 210 3.12 12.66 -7.32
N PRO A 211 2.70 11.52 -7.89
CA PRO A 211 3.44 10.26 -7.80
C PRO A 211 4.64 10.17 -8.75
N ALA A 212 4.89 11.17 -9.60
CA ALA A 212 5.82 11.06 -10.73
C ALA A 212 7.28 10.90 -10.29
N ASP A 213 7.71 11.61 -9.24
CA ASP A 213 9.09 11.57 -8.73
C ASP A 213 9.13 11.75 -7.21
N VAL A 214 8.75 10.72 -6.46
CA VAL A 214 8.86 10.71 -4.99
C VAL A 214 9.81 9.63 -4.52
N ARG A 215 10.52 9.90 -3.41
CA ARG A 215 11.44 8.94 -2.81
C ARG A 215 10.68 7.83 -2.10
N VAL A 216 11.15 6.59 -2.27
CA VAL A 216 10.66 5.40 -1.58
C VAL A 216 11.81 4.75 -0.83
N THR A 217 11.66 4.52 0.47
CA THR A 217 12.73 3.97 1.32
C THR A 217 12.23 2.86 2.22
N CYS A 218 13.06 1.85 2.41
CA CYS A 218 12.85 0.81 3.41
C CYS A 218 14.07 0.73 4.33
N ARG A 219 13.83 0.68 5.64
CA ARG A 219 14.86 0.49 6.66
C ARG A 219 14.50 -0.70 7.52
N VAL A 220 15.53 -1.46 7.91
CA VAL A 220 15.43 -2.52 8.91
C VAL A 220 16.38 -2.18 10.04
N ASN A 221 15.86 -2.04 11.26
CA ASN A 221 16.61 -1.63 12.46
C ASN A 221 17.40 -0.32 12.22
N GLY A 222 16.76 0.64 11.55
CA GLY A 222 17.36 1.94 11.19
C GLY A 222 18.36 1.89 10.01
N GLN A 223 18.74 0.72 9.50
CA GLN A 223 19.63 0.58 8.35
C GLN A 223 18.84 0.66 7.05
N THR A 224 19.20 1.57 6.16
CA THR A 224 18.59 1.68 4.83
C THR A 224 18.87 0.42 4.01
N LYS A 225 17.80 -0.22 3.56
CA LYS A 225 17.82 -1.42 2.72
C LYS A 225 17.42 -1.13 1.27
N GLN A 226 16.41 -0.29 1.09
CA GLN A 226 15.98 0.19 -0.23
C GLN A 226 15.91 1.73 -0.20
N ASP A 227 16.35 2.36 -1.28
CA ASP A 227 16.31 3.81 -1.46
C ASP A 227 16.27 4.12 -2.95
N SER A 228 15.12 4.53 -3.44
CA SER A 228 14.88 4.80 -4.86
C SER A 228 13.79 5.86 -5.04
N ARG A 229 13.35 6.06 -6.28
CA ARG A 229 12.30 7.04 -6.61
C ARG A 229 11.30 6.45 -7.62
N THR A 230 10.04 6.84 -7.50
CA THR A 230 8.96 6.35 -8.38
C THR A 230 9.18 6.62 -9.86
N LYS A 231 9.96 7.65 -10.21
CA LYS A 231 10.33 7.90 -11.62
C LYS A 231 11.09 6.74 -12.28
N TYR A 232 11.70 5.84 -11.49
CA TYR A 232 12.41 4.66 -12.00
C TYR A 232 11.52 3.44 -12.20
N MET A 233 10.20 3.53 -11.89
CA MET A 233 9.26 2.49 -12.30
C MET A 233 9.39 2.23 -13.80
N TYR A 234 9.48 0.96 -14.19
CA TYR A 234 9.55 0.54 -15.59
C TYR A 234 8.20 0.78 -16.28
N PHE A 235 7.12 0.21 -15.76
CA PHE A 235 5.76 0.54 -16.16
C PHE A 235 5.21 1.63 -15.26
N LYS A 236 4.81 2.75 -15.85
CA LYS A 236 4.23 3.88 -15.11
C LYS A 236 2.79 3.58 -14.71
N ILE A 237 2.29 4.27 -13.69
CA ILE A 237 0.93 4.06 -13.15
C ILE A 237 -0.16 4.06 -14.24
N PRO A 238 -0.18 4.98 -15.22
CA PRO A 238 -1.17 4.93 -16.30
C PRO A 238 -1.15 3.62 -17.10
N ARG A 239 0.04 3.12 -17.43
CA ARG A 239 0.19 1.85 -18.13
C ARG A 239 -0.27 0.67 -17.28
N ILE A 240 0.04 0.65 -15.99
CA ILE A 240 -0.40 -0.41 -15.06
C ILE A 240 -1.93 -0.46 -15.02
N ILE A 241 -2.60 0.69 -14.85
CA ILE A 241 -4.07 0.77 -14.80
C ILE A 241 -4.69 0.32 -16.12
N ALA A 242 -4.15 0.77 -17.26
CA ALA A 242 -4.66 0.41 -18.58
C ALA A 242 -4.59 -1.11 -18.82
N GLU A 243 -3.43 -1.71 -18.57
CA GLU A 243 -3.22 -3.15 -18.74
C GLU A 243 -4.08 -3.98 -17.74
N LEU A 244 -4.13 -3.58 -16.46
CA LEU A 244 -4.91 -4.29 -15.45
C LEU A 244 -6.41 -4.23 -15.75
N SER A 245 -6.90 -3.10 -16.27
CA SER A 245 -8.32 -2.92 -16.59
C SER A 245 -8.74 -3.55 -17.92
N ALA A 246 -7.79 -4.02 -18.73
CA ALA A 246 -8.08 -4.67 -20.01
C ALA A 246 -8.87 -5.96 -19.78
N GLY A 247 -10.15 -5.97 -20.12
CA GLY A 247 -11.07 -7.08 -19.87
C GLY A 247 -11.55 -7.23 -18.43
N MET A 248 -10.98 -6.51 -17.45
CA MET A 248 -11.31 -6.59 -16.03
C MET A 248 -11.82 -5.25 -15.48
N THR A 249 -12.87 -5.25 -14.69
CA THR A 249 -13.39 -4.04 -14.05
C THR A 249 -12.60 -3.71 -12.80
N LEU A 250 -12.03 -2.50 -12.73
CA LEU A 250 -11.56 -1.88 -11.51
C LEU A 250 -12.69 -1.14 -10.82
N GLU A 251 -12.73 -1.19 -9.47
CA GLU A 251 -13.79 -0.61 -8.66
C GLU A 251 -13.24 0.35 -7.60
N PRO A 252 -14.05 1.31 -7.12
CA PRO A 252 -13.63 2.20 -6.03
C PRO A 252 -13.19 1.42 -4.80
N GLY A 253 -11.99 1.70 -4.31
CA GLY A 253 -11.35 1.00 -3.21
C GLY A 253 -10.44 -0.16 -3.62
N ASP A 254 -10.34 -0.51 -4.92
CA ASP A 254 -9.30 -1.43 -5.40
C ASP A 254 -7.91 -0.82 -5.13
N VAL A 255 -6.99 -1.65 -4.67
CA VAL A 255 -5.62 -1.26 -4.32
C VAL A 255 -4.65 -1.90 -5.31
N ILE A 256 -3.75 -1.08 -5.86
CA ILE A 256 -2.67 -1.53 -6.73
C ILE A 256 -1.33 -1.19 -6.07
N SER A 257 -0.54 -2.19 -5.73
CA SER A 257 0.84 -2.09 -5.26
C SER A 257 1.76 -2.10 -6.47
N THR A 258 2.53 -1.01 -6.67
CA THR A 258 3.12 -0.68 -7.97
C THR A 258 4.48 -1.32 -8.24
N GLY A 259 4.96 -2.16 -7.34
CA GLY A 259 6.28 -2.80 -7.44
C GLY A 259 7.34 -2.10 -6.61
N THR A 260 8.37 -2.87 -6.26
CA THR A 260 9.45 -2.48 -5.36
C THR A 260 10.76 -2.21 -6.11
N PRO A 261 11.61 -1.27 -5.64
CA PRO A 261 12.95 -1.05 -6.18
C PRO A 261 13.96 -2.11 -5.69
N ALA A 262 15.18 -2.04 -6.20
CA ALA A 262 16.31 -2.85 -5.74
C ALA A 262 16.61 -2.70 -4.24
N GLY A 263 17.32 -3.69 -3.69
CA GLY A 263 17.75 -3.72 -2.29
C GLY A 263 16.95 -4.67 -1.42
N VAL A 264 16.16 -5.57 -2.04
CA VAL A 264 15.45 -6.64 -1.31
C VAL A 264 16.43 -7.62 -0.66
N GLY A 265 15.99 -8.26 0.43
CA GLY A 265 16.87 -9.05 1.26
C GLY A 265 17.41 -10.31 0.58
N TYR A 266 16.58 -11.03 -0.18
CA TYR A 266 17.02 -12.26 -0.84
C TYR A 266 18.11 -12.05 -1.89
N ALA A 267 18.17 -10.87 -2.51
CA ALA A 267 19.14 -10.54 -3.54
C ALA A 267 20.51 -10.15 -2.97
N ARG A 268 20.61 -9.87 -1.67
CA ARG A 268 21.86 -9.50 -0.99
C ARG A 268 22.84 -10.66 -0.92
N THR A 269 24.12 -10.34 -0.67
CA THR A 269 25.18 -11.32 -0.50
C THR A 269 25.95 -11.06 0.80
N PRO A 270 25.77 -11.88 1.85
CA PRO A 270 24.81 -13.00 1.94
C PRO A 270 23.34 -12.51 1.92
N PRO A 271 22.35 -13.39 1.65
CA PRO A 271 20.94 -13.03 1.77
C PRO A 271 20.56 -12.58 3.19
N GLU A 272 19.73 -11.56 3.28
CA GLU A 272 19.21 -11.04 4.55
C GLU A 272 17.70 -11.25 4.62
N PHE A 273 17.18 -11.64 5.77
CA PHE A 273 15.76 -11.85 6.00
C PHE A 273 15.34 -11.26 7.34
N LEU A 274 14.11 -10.79 7.42
CA LEU A 274 13.49 -10.31 8.65
C LEU A 274 13.43 -11.42 9.71
N ARG A 275 13.58 -11.03 10.97
CA ARG A 275 13.56 -11.90 12.14
C ARG A 275 12.63 -11.33 13.21
N PRO A 276 12.08 -12.16 14.11
CA PRO A 276 11.38 -11.66 15.28
C PRO A 276 12.21 -10.62 16.06
N GLY A 277 11.57 -9.52 16.41
CA GLY A 277 12.19 -8.38 17.08
C GLY A 277 12.76 -7.30 16.16
N ASP A 278 12.86 -7.53 14.84
CA ASP A 278 13.25 -6.49 13.88
C ASP A 278 12.19 -5.40 13.80
N LEU A 279 12.63 -4.17 13.54
CA LEU A 279 11.79 -3.02 13.21
C LEU A 279 11.90 -2.73 11.72
N LEU A 280 10.78 -2.88 11.02
CA LEU A 280 10.63 -2.59 9.60
C LEU A 280 10.00 -1.20 9.44
N GLU A 281 10.73 -0.27 8.79
CA GLU A 281 10.23 1.06 8.45
C GLU A 281 10.12 1.19 6.94
N THR A 282 8.94 1.60 6.48
CA THR A 282 8.61 1.72 5.05
C THR A 282 8.07 3.12 4.80
N GLU A 283 8.70 3.87 3.92
CA GLU A 283 8.39 5.29 3.73
C GLU A 283 8.21 5.64 2.26
N VAL A 284 7.18 6.42 1.97
CA VAL A 284 7.00 7.13 0.71
C VAL A 284 6.94 8.63 1.02
N GLU A 285 7.85 9.38 0.44
CA GLU A 285 7.95 10.84 0.58
C GLU A 285 6.60 11.51 0.29
N GLY A 286 6.16 12.44 1.15
CA GLY A 286 4.87 13.14 1.01
C GLY A 286 3.65 12.37 1.52
N ILE A 287 3.76 11.04 1.72
CA ILE A 287 2.69 10.25 2.33
C ILE A 287 2.98 10.04 3.82
N GLY A 288 4.02 9.28 4.16
CA GLY A 288 4.36 8.96 5.53
C GLY A 288 5.16 7.68 5.67
N THR A 289 5.25 7.17 6.91
CA THR A 289 6.07 6.01 7.26
C THR A 289 5.25 4.97 8.01
N LEU A 290 5.33 3.72 7.57
CA LEU A 290 4.91 2.55 8.35
C LEU A 290 6.05 2.14 9.28
N ARG A 291 5.72 1.65 10.48
CA ARG A 291 6.70 1.16 11.47
C ARG A 291 6.15 -0.11 12.12
N ASN A 292 6.59 -1.23 11.63
CA ASN A 292 6.08 -2.54 12.01
C ASN A 292 7.17 -3.36 12.69
N SER A 293 6.92 -3.83 13.91
CA SER A 293 7.76 -4.88 14.51
C SER A 293 7.48 -6.22 13.84
N ILE A 294 8.49 -7.08 13.79
CA ILE A 294 8.34 -8.45 13.32
C ILE A 294 8.16 -9.37 14.54
N GLY A 295 7.08 -10.19 14.55
CA GLY A 295 6.87 -11.10 15.69
C GLY A 295 5.48 -11.65 15.84
#